data_7f3e52629b98d0f5e39720de926afe33
#
_entry.id   7f3e52629b98d0f5e39720de926afe33
#
_cell.length_a   1.000
_cell.length_b   1.000
_cell.length_c   1.000
_cell.angle_alpha   90.00
_cell.angle_beta   90.00
_cell.angle_gamma   90.00
#
_symmetry.space_group_name_H-M   'P 1'
#
loop_
_entity.id
_entity.type
_entity.pdbx_description
1 polymer ?
#
loop_
_entity_poly.entity_id
_entity_poly.type
_entity_poly.pdbx_seq_one_letter_code
_entity_poly.pdbx_strand_id
1 'polypeptide(L)'
;MQKLTIILISFLLCSNIMAAQEEKKDTAFITPYPLTSHQAYQGGEKLVFTLNYGIVTGGKATLTVKDSIFNGTPVHHVIGRGVTVGLADVLYKIRDRYESFIDIETNEPVKAIRSIREGRYRYYNEVEYIRDSSQVLSKKSGIHQVQEGILDILSSFYFARNHKFNDQLEVGEVIEFMTYFSDENFPLRIRYRGTEVIKTDFGKIECYKFSPVTEVGRSFKTEDDMHVWITRDKNRIPMRVRFDLAVGSFTCNLYEFKGLKHPFSSVQH
;
A
#
# COMPACT_ATOMS: atom_id res chain seq x y z
N MET A 1 6.22 3.18 -25.36
CA MET A 1 5.65 4.25 -24.56
C MET A 1 4.58 3.79 -23.56
N GLN A 2 3.72 2.81 -23.87
CA GLN A 2 2.74 2.23 -22.91
C GLN A 2 3.36 1.58 -21.65
N LYS A 3 4.61 1.13 -21.70
CA LYS A 3 5.30 0.44 -20.57
C LYS A 3 5.80 1.37 -19.46
N LEU A 4 6.08 2.63 -19.77
CA LEU A 4 6.59 3.60 -18.77
C LEU A 4 5.48 4.12 -17.85
N THR A 5 4.27 4.17 -18.35
CA THR A 5 3.08 4.64 -17.65
C THR A 5 2.62 3.70 -16.54
N ILE A 6 2.75 2.41 -16.77
CA ILE A 6 2.37 1.35 -15.84
C ILE A 6 3.23 1.39 -14.58
N ILE A 7 4.46 1.85 -14.66
CA ILE A 7 5.44 1.85 -13.57
C ILE A 7 5.21 3.00 -12.58
N LEU A 8 4.77 4.17 -13.05
CA LEU A 8 4.51 5.32 -12.18
C LEU A 8 3.30 5.09 -11.27
N ILE A 9 2.39 4.22 -11.67
CA ILE A 9 1.10 3.93 -11.03
C ILE A 9 1.16 2.68 -10.17
N SER A 10 2.08 1.76 -10.46
CA SER A 10 2.34 0.55 -9.66
C SER A 10 2.67 0.86 -8.21
N PHE A 11 2.93 2.13 -7.89
CA PHE A 11 3.22 2.53 -6.52
C PHE A 11 1.99 2.52 -5.60
N LEU A 12 0.85 2.87 -6.10
CA LEU A 12 -0.41 2.71 -5.37
C LEU A 12 -1.04 1.34 -5.66
N LEU A 13 -0.55 0.61 -6.68
CA LEU A 13 -1.31 -0.53 -7.19
C LEU A 13 -0.51 -1.55 -7.96
N CYS A 14 -0.63 -2.68 -7.47
CA CYS A 14 -0.43 -4.02 -7.98
C CYS A 14 -1.06 -4.36 -9.34
N SER A 15 -1.41 -3.44 -10.22
CA SER A 15 -2.05 -3.79 -11.50
C SER A 15 -1.16 -4.57 -12.48
N ASN A 16 0.14 -4.68 -12.22
CA ASN A 16 1.06 -5.55 -12.97
C ASN A 16 1.56 -6.76 -12.18
N ILE A 17 1.17 -6.90 -10.91
CA ILE A 17 1.51 -8.07 -10.08
C ILE A 17 0.57 -9.25 -10.39
N MET A 18 -0.53 -8.99 -11.10
CA MET A 18 -1.63 -9.94 -11.29
C MET A 18 -1.46 -10.96 -12.42
N ALA A 19 -0.31 -11.18 -12.98
CA ALA A 19 -0.14 -12.23 -13.98
C ALA A 19 0.64 -13.39 -13.40
N ALA A 20 -0.11 -14.44 -13.03
CA ALA A 20 0.32 -15.80 -12.71
C ALA A 20 1.16 -15.99 -11.42
N GLN A 21 0.53 -16.46 -10.36
CA GLN A 21 1.18 -17.17 -9.27
C GLN A 21 0.97 -18.66 -9.44
N GLU A 22 1.96 -19.38 -9.95
CA GLU A 22 2.08 -20.83 -9.76
C GLU A 22 2.67 -21.11 -8.37
N GLU A 23 2.03 -22.03 -7.65
CA GLU A 23 2.38 -22.47 -6.30
C GLU A 23 3.82 -22.95 -6.18
N LYS A 24 4.63 -22.28 -5.40
CA LYS A 24 5.78 -22.90 -4.72
C LYS A 24 5.52 -22.97 -3.23
N LYS A 25 5.33 -24.19 -2.79
CA LYS A 25 5.14 -24.66 -1.43
C LYS A 25 6.41 -24.37 -0.63
N ASP A 26 6.37 -23.38 0.26
CA ASP A 26 7.10 -23.22 1.51
C ASP A 26 6.84 -21.80 2.04
N THR A 27 5.59 -21.55 2.43
CA THR A 27 5.21 -20.33 3.13
C THR A 27 4.43 -20.74 4.37
N ALA A 28 4.93 -20.33 5.53
CA ALA A 28 4.13 -20.37 6.73
C ALA A 28 2.94 -19.43 6.52
N PHE A 29 1.75 -20.01 6.32
CA PHE A 29 0.49 -19.27 6.33
C PHE A 29 0.34 -18.66 7.71
N ILE A 30 0.39 -17.36 7.79
CA ILE A 30 0.05 -16.67 9.01
C ILE A 30 -1.44 -16.33 8.91
N THR A 31 -2.24 -17.13 9.60
CA THR A 31 -3.64 -16.83 9.92
C THR A 31 -3.80 -15.41 10.44
N PRO A 32 -4.99 -14.80 10.34
CA PRO A 32 -5.20 -13.43 10.76
C PRO A 32 -4.64 -13.21 12.15
N TYR A 33 -3.61 -12.38 12.22
CA TYR A 33 -2.97 -12.03 13.49
C TYR A 33 -4.00 -11.38 14.39
N PRO A 34 -4.04 -11.70 15.69
CA PRO A 34 -4.96 -11.08 16.59
C PRO A 34 -4.76 -9.56 16.52
N LEU A 35 -5.86 -8.85 16.31
CA LEU A 35 -5.89 -7.40 16.33
C LEU A 35 -5.19 -6.92 17.60
N THR A 36 -4.07 -6.27 17.42
CA THR A 36 -3.38 -5.69 18.56
C THR A 36 -4.09 -4.40 18.93
N SER A 37 -4.15 -4.08 20.23
CA SER A 37 -4.60 -2.77 20.72
C SER A 37 -3.75 -1.59 20.21
N HIS A 38 -2.77 -1.87 19.37
CA HIS A 38 -1.87 -0.87 18.81
C HIS A 38 -2.49 -0.25 17.56
N GLN A 39 -2.76 1.04 17.65
CA GLN A 39 -3.20 1.84 16.51
C GLN A 39 -2.06 2.77 16.10
N ALA A 40 -1.52 2.55 14.91
CA ALA A 40 -0.41 3.32 14.35
C ALA A 40 -0.83 4.65 13.72
N TYR A 41 -2.12 4.87 13.49
CA TYR A 41 -2.65 6.05 12.81
C TYR A 41 -3.96 6.52 13.44
N GLN A 42 -4.44 7.69 13.03
CA GLN A 42 -5.68 8.30 13.49
C GLN A 42 -6.28 9.23 12.42
N GLY A 43 -7.51 9.66 12.63
CA GLY A 43 -8.11 10.74 11.84
C GLY A 43 -7.28 12.01 11.87
N GLY A 44 -7.17 12.69 10.72
CA GLY A 44 -6.31 13.87 10.54
C GLY A 44 -4.90 13.55 10.04
N GLU A 45 -4.48 12.29 9.98
CA GLU A 45 -3.19 11.93 9.39
C GLU A 45 -3.15 12.29 7.90
N LYS A 46 -2.05 12.89 7.48
CA LYS A 46 -1.73 13.13 6.07
C LYS A 46 -0.25 12.81 5.83
N LEU A 47 0.01 11.98 4.83
CA LEU A 47 1.36 11.65 4.35
C LEU A 47 1.45 12.08 2.88
N VAL A 48 2.50 12.83 2.53
CA VAL A 48 2.76 13.29 1.16
C VAL A 48 4.08 12.73 0.69
N PHE A 49 4.08 12.15 -0.50
CA PHE A 49 5.24 11.54 -1.12
C PHE A 49 5.58 12.21 -2.45
N THR A 50 6.86 12.26 -2.77
CA THR A 50 7.35 12.59 -4.12
C THR A 50 7.75 11.30 -4.84
N LEU A 51 7.39 11.20 -6.12
CA LEU A 51 7.77 10.10 -6.99
C LEU A 51 8.85 10.60 -7.96
N ASN A 52 10.02 9.99 -7.88
CA ASN A 52 11.20 10.44 -8.61
C ASN A 52 11.73 9.32 -9.52
N TYR A 53 12.17 9.68 -10.71
CA TYR A 53 13.03 8.86 -11.57
C TYR A 53 14.41 9.49 -11.62
N GLY A 54 15.38 8.85 -10.98
CA GLY A 54 16.66 9.49 -10.71
C GLY A 54 16.47 10.77 -9.89
N ILE A 55 16.87 11.91 -10.44
CA ILE A 55 16.76 13.23 -9.80
C ILE A 55 15.49 14.02 -10.20
N VAL A 56 14.68 13.48 -11.11
CA VAL A 56 13.50 14.17 -11.65
C VAL A 56 12.25 13.77 -10.91
N THR A 57 11.54 14.73 -10.32
CA THR A 57 10.22 14.49 -9.74
C THR A 57 9.17 14.46 -10.83
N GLY A 58 8.55 13.30 -11.04
CA GLY A 58 7.49 13.09 -12.04
C GLY A 58 6.09 12.97 -11.45
N GLY A 59 5.95 12.79 -10.15
CA GLY A 59 4.66 12.60 -9.51
C GLY A 59 4.64 12.94 -8.03
N LYS A 60 3.41 12.96 -7.48
CA LYS A 60 3.14 13.05 -6.04
C LYS A 60 2.06 12.03 -5.66
N ALA A 61 2.22 11.43 -4.51
CA ALA A 61 1.18 10.63 -3.87
C ALA A 61 0.80 11.24 -2.52
N THR A 62 -0.46 11.13 -2.14
CA THR A 62 -0.95 11.61 -0.85
C THR A 62 -1.86 10.56 -0.24
N LEU A 63 -1.60 10.23 1.02
CA LEU A 63 -2.50 9.42 1.85
C LEU A 63 -3.10 10.33 2.91
N THR A 64 -4.40 10.26 3.12
CA THR A 64 -5.11 11.01 4.15
C THR A 64 -6.09 10.10 4.88
N VAL A 65 -6.19 10.27 6.19
CA VAL A 65 -7.16 9.58 7.04
C VAL A 65 -8.14 10.60 7.58
N LYS A 66 -9.44 10.32 7.51
CA LYS A 66 -10.51 11.13 8.10
C LYS A 66 -11.41 10.24 8.92
N ASP A 67 -11.81 10.70 10.09
CA ASP A 67 -12.88 10.03 10.81
C ASP A 67 -14.22 10.31 10.13
N SER A 68 -15.05 9.28 9.99
CA SER A 68 -16.32 9.32 9.29
C SER A 68 -17.27 8.27 9.84
N ILE A 69 -18.51 8.28 9.36
CA ILE A 69 -19.50 7.24 9.62
C ILE A 69 -19.97 6.71 8.27
N PHE A 70 -19.98 5.40 8.10
CA PHE A 70 -20.51 4.71 6.93
C PHE A 70 -21.61 3.74 7.37
N ASN A 71 -22.86 3.98 6.94
CA ASN A 71 -24.04 3.18 7.30
C ASN A 71 -24.18 2.93 8.83
N GLY A 72 -23.88 3.96 9.64
CA GLY A 72 -23.92 3.87 11.10
C GLY A 72 -22.64 3.35 11.78
N THR A 73 -21.70 2.80 11.03
CA THR A 73 -20.42 2.28 11.54
C THR A 73 -19.37 3.39 11.56
N PRO A 74 -18.70 3.65 12.71
CA PRO A 74 -17.56 4.56 12.76
C PRO A 74 -16.39 3.99 11.95
N VAL A 75 -15.84 4.80 11.03
CA VAL A 75 -14.79 4.36 10.11
C VAL A 75 -13.67 5.38 10.01
N HIS A 76 -12.47 4.91 9.74
CA HIS A 76 -11.42 5.71 9.13
C HIS A 76 -11.59 5.70 7.62
N HIS A 77 -11.98 6.83 7.04
CA HIS A 77 -12.00 7.02 5.59
C HIS A 77 -10.60 7.39 5.10
N VAL A 78 -9.91 6.40 4.58
CA VAL A 78 -8.57 6.53 4.01
C VAL A 78 -8.68 6.88 2.53
N ILE A 79 -7.94 7.91 2.10
CA ILE A 79 -7.92 8.37 0.71
C ILE A 79 -6.49 8.41 0.22
N GLY A 80 -6.18 7.60 -0.78
CA GLY A 80 -4.94 7.63 -1.55
C GLY A 80 -5.13 8.38 -2.88
N ARG A 81 -4.26 9.32 -3.20
CA ARG A 81 -4.25 10.04 -4.48
C ARG A 81 -2.88 9.99 -5.09
N GLY A 82 -2.82 9.66 -6.39
CA GLY A 82 -1.63 9.71 -7.22
C GLY A 82 -1.80 10.70 -8.36
N VAL A 83 -0.84 11.59 -8.55
CA VAL A 83 -0.86 12.58 -9.64
C VAL A 83 0.50 12.73 -10.28
N THR A 84 0.57 12.90 -11.58
CA THR A 84 1.78 13.40 -12.26
C THR A 84 1.96 14.89 -12.06
N VAL A 85 3.20 15.36 -12.07
CA VAL A 85 3.56 16.78 -11.93
C VAL A 85 4.62 17.18 -12.95
N GLY A 86 4.78 18.50 -13.16
CA GLY A 86 5.81 19.03 -14.04
C GLY A 86 5.72 18.50 -15.48
N LEU A 87 6.86 18.18 -16.07
CA LEU A 87 6.94 17.67 -17.45
C LEU A 87 6.21 16.33 -17.61
N ALA A 88 6.23 15.47 -16.61
CA ALA A 88 5.52 14.19 -16.66
C ALA A 88 4.02 14.39 -16.82
N ASP A 89 3.44 15.42 -16.21
CA ASP A 89 2.01 15.75 -16.31
C ASP A 89 1.61 16.23 -17.72
N VAL A 90 2.51 16.93 -18.39
CA VAL A 90 2.32 17.37 -19.79
C VAL A 90 2.35 16.17 -20.73
N LEU A 91 3.30 15.25 -20.53
CA LEU A 91 3.48 14.08 -21.40
C LEU A 91 2.41 13.02 -21.16
N TYR A 92 2.03 12.78 -19.91
CA TYR A 92 1.04 11.78 -19.54
C TYR A 92 0.37 12.10 -18.21
N LYS A 93 -0.86 12.58 -18.31
CA LYS A 93 -1.64 13.02 -17.15
C LYS A 93 -2.23 11.84 -16.38
N ILE A 94 -1.90 11.75 -15.08
CA ILE A 94 -2.43 10.77 -14.14
C ILE A 94 -3.15 11.49 -13.00
N ARG A 95 -4.35 10.99 -12.66
CA ARG A 95 -5.20 11.48 -11.56
C ARG A 95 -5.94 10.29 -10.96
N ASP A 96 -5.24 9.52 -10.16
CA ASP A 96 -5.77 8.31 -9.55
C ASP A 96 -6.23 8.57 -8.13
N ARG A 97 -7.30 7.91 -7.75
CA ARG A 97 -7.87 7.98 -6.41
C ARG A 97 -8.33 6.60 -5.97
N TYR A 98 -7.90 6.24 -4.78
CA TYR A 98 -8.29 5.06 -4.05
C TYR A 98 -8.88 5.48 -2.71
N GLU A 99 -9.92 4.81 -2.27
CA GLU A 99 -10.56 5.08 -0.99
C GLU A 99 -10.85 3.76 -0.30
N SER A 100 -10.66 3.73 1.00
CA SER A 100 -11.07 2.62 1.86
C SER A 100 -11.77 3.20 3.09
N PHE A 101 -12.91 2.63 3.43
CA PHE A 101 -13.65 2.91 4.64
C PHE A 101 -13.35 1.75 5.60
N ILE A 102 -12.50 1.98 6.57
CA ILE A 102 -11.97 0.98 7.49
C ILE A 102 -12.70 1.11 8.83
N ASP A 103 -13.40 0.08 9.24
CA ASP A 103 -14.03 0.01 10.55
C ASP A 103 -12.97 0.21 11.66
N ILE A 104 -13.25 1.11 12.60
CA ILE A 104 -12.29 1.49 13.66
C ILE A 104 -12.08 0.35 14.65
N GLU A 105 -13.09 -0.48 14.88
CA GLU A 105 -13.03 -1.57 15.85
C GLU A 105 -12.35 -2.81 15.28
N THR A 106 -12.71 -3.22 14.05
CA THR A 106 -12.20 -4.45 13.44
C THR A 106 -10.94 -4.23 12.60
N ASN A 107 -10.64 -2.99 12.18
CA ASN A 107 -9.62 -2.63 11.19
C ASN A 107 -9.83 -3.27 9.81
N GLU A 108 -11.03 -3.72 9.52
CA GLU A 108 -11.42 -4.30 8.24
C GLU A 108 -12.15 -3.29 7.36
N PRO A 109 -12.03 -3.36 6.02
CA PRO A 109 -12.78 -2.47 5.15
C PRO A 109 -14.27 -2.84 5.15
N VAL A 110 -15.13 -1.82 5.11
CA VAL A 110 -16.57 -1.94 4.84
C VAL A 110 -16.91 -1.51 3.43
N LYS A 111 -16.09 -0.63 2.83
CA LYS A 111 -16.22 -0.19 1.44
C LYS A 111 -14.86 0.23 0.88
N ALA A 112 -14.62 -0.08 -0.38
CA ALA A 112 -13.49 0.43 -1.16
C ALA A 112 -13.96 1.09 -2.45
N ILE A 113 -13.27 2.15 -2.91
CA ILE A 113 -13.54 2.84 -4.17
C ILE A 113 -12.22 2.98 -4.94
N ARG A 114 -12.27 2.66 -6.23
CA ARG A 114 -11.15 2.84 -7.15
C ARG A 114 -11.58 3.69 -8.34
N SER A 115 -10.91 4.84 -8.52
CA SER A 115 -11.13 5.76 -9.62
C SER A 115 -9.81 6.09 -10.30
N ILE A 116 -9.59 5.58 -11.50
CA ILE A 116 -8.35 5.69 -12.27
C ILE A 116 -8.57 6.60 -13.48
N ARG A 117 -7.64 7.54 -13.65
CA ARG A 117 -7.63 8.45 -14.79
C ARG A 117 -6.21 8.64 -15.32
N GLU A 118 -5.84 7.87 -16.34
CA GLU A 118 -4.50 7.77 -16.90
C GLU A 118 -4.52 8.04 -18.41
N GLY A 119 -4.06 9.20 -18.82
CA GLY A 119 -4.18 9.61 -20.20
C GLY A 119 -5.64 9.54 -20.67
N ARG A 120 -5.94 8.59 -21.58
CA ARG A 120 -7.30 8.30 -22.04
C ARG A 120 -8.00 7.19 -21.28
N TYR A 121 -7.27 6.40 -20.49
CA TYR A 121 -7.83 5.29 -19.72
C TYR A 121 -8.67 5.81 -18.56
N ARG A 122 -9.82 5.20 -18.34
CA ARG A 122 -10.74 5.48 -17.24
C ARG A 122 -11.24 4.18 -16.66
N TYR A 123 -11.18 4.09 -15.33
CA TYR A 123 -11.74 2.97 -14.60
C TYR A 123 -12.41 3.49 -13.33
N TYR A 124 -13.57 2.93 -13.00
CA TYR A 124 -14.26 3.21 -11.75
C TYR A 124 -14.92 1.96 -11.25
N ASN A 125 -14.72 1.64 -9.96
CA ASN A 125 -15.45 0.59 -9.27
C ASN A 125 -15.63 0.96 -7.80
N GLU A 126 -16.73 0.46 -7.21
CA GLU A 126 -17.01 0.46 -5.77
C GLU A 126 -17.19 -0.98 -5.35
N VAL A 127 -16.67 -1.34 -4.20
CA VAL A 127 -16.78 -2.68 -3.60
C VAL A 127 -17.26 -2.50 -2.17
N GLU A 128 -18.37 -3.12 -1.81
CA GLU A 128 -18.89 -3.21 -0.45
C GLU A 128 -18.58 -4.58 0.13
N TYR A 129 -18.14 -4.63 1.39
CA TYR A 129 -17.73 -5.85 2.08
C TYR A 129 -18.86 -6.33 2.97
N ILE A 130 -19.46 -7.49 2.66
CA ILE A 130 -20.58 -8.11 3.37
C ILE A 130 -20.01 -9.19 4.28
N ARG A 131 -19.58 -8.79 5.47
CA ARG A 131 -18.82 -9.64 6.41
C ARG A 131 -19.55 -10.90 6.83
N ASP A 132 -20.83 -10.79 7.16
CA ASP A 132 -21.66 -11.90 7.66
C ASP A 132 -21.75 -13.08 6.71
N SER A 133 -21.57 -12.86 5.41
CA SER A 133 -21.63 -13.89 4.36
C SER A 133 -20.31 -14.17 3.67
N SER A 134 -19.20 -13.54 4.13
CA SER A 134 -17.88 -13.62 3.45
C SER A 134 -18.00 -13.32 1.96
N GLN A 135 -18.67 -12.22 1.62
CA GLN A 135 -18.91 -11.78 0.27
C GLN A 135 -18.49 -10.33 0.08
N VAL A 136 -18.25 -9.96 -1.16
CA VAL A 136 -18.15 -8.57 -1.59
C VAL A 136 -19.15 -8.32 -2.70
N LEU A 137 -19.70 -7.10 -2.73
CA LEU A 137 -20.54 -6.59 -3.81
C LEU A 137 -19.73 -5.58 -4.63
N SER A 138 -19.24 -6.01 -5.78
CA SER A 138 -18.60 -5.13 -6.76
C SER A 138 -19.68 -4.47 -7.62
N LYS A 139 -19.67 -3.13 -7.70
CA LYS A 139 -20.59 -2.38 -8.56
C LYS A 139 -20.47 -2.77 -10.04
N LYS A 140 -19.28 -3.21 -10.43
CA LYS A 140 -18.97 -3.55 -11.81
C LYS A 140 -19.30 -5.01 -12.17
N SER A 141 -19.09 -5.95 -11.25
CA SER A 141 -19.12 -7.39 -11.53
C SER A 141 -20.08 -8.21 -10.65
N GLY A 142 -20.78 -7.54 -9.69
CA GLY A 142 -21.75 -8.20 -8.82
C GLY A 142 -21.14 -8.81 -7.57
N ILE A 143 -21.74 -9.91 -7.09
CA ILE A 143 -21.36 -10.56 -5.83
C ILE A 143 -20.25 -11.58 -6.10
N HIS A 144 -19.22 -11.56 -5.24
CA HIS A 144 -18.12 -12.54 -5.24
C HIS A 144 -17.93 -13.11 -3.85
N GLN A 145 -17.64 -14.40 -3.79
CA GLN A 145 -17.22 -15.06 -2.55
C GLN A 145 -15.76 -14.71 -2.25
N VAL A 146 -15.48 -14.41 -1.00
CA VAL A 146 -14.16 -14.02 -0.54
C VAL A 146 -13.80 -14.76 0.76
N GLN A 147 -12.54 -14.72 1.14
CA GLN A 147 -12.11 -15.22 2.44
C GLN A 147 -12.53 -14.27 3.56
N GLU A 148 -12.76 -14.84 4.74
CA GLU A 148 -12.95 -14.06 5.96
C GLU A 148 -11.73 -13.19 6.23
N GLY A 149 -11.95 -11.95 6.69
CA GLY A 149 -10.88 -10.99 6.95
C GLY A 149 -10.23 -10.40 5.70
N ILE A 150 -10.82 -10.57 4.51
CA ILE A 150 -10.28 -10.01 3.27
C ILE A 150 -10.20 -8.49 3.32
N LEU A 151 -9.11 -7.96 2.80
CA LEU A 151 -8.78 -6.53 2.79
C LEU A 151 -8.85 -5.97 1.36
N ASP A 152 -8.89 -4.64 1.22
CA ASP A 152 -8.48 -3.95 -0.01
C ASP A 152 -7.02 -3.48 0.08
N ILE A 153 -6.48 -2.92 -1.00
CA ILE A 153 -5.08 -2.48 -1.06
C ILE A 153 -4.74 -1.41 -0.02
N LEU A 154 -5.62 -0.43 0.22
CA LEU A 154 -5.35 0.60 1.23
C LEU A 154 -5.54 0.06 2.64
N SER A 155 -6.61 -0.70 2.88
CA SER A 155 -6.83 -1.31 4.20
C SER A 155 -5.73 -2.30 4.56
N SER A 156 -5.19 -3.07 3.61
CA SER A 156 -4.06 -3.97 3.88
C SER A 156 -2.80 -3.21 4.32
N PHE A 157 -2.53 -2.05 3.71
CA PHE A 157 -1.42 -1.19 4.12
C PHE A 157 -1.63 -0.63 5.54
N TYR A 158 -2.82 -0.14 5.88
CA TYR A 158 -3.13 0.39 7.21
C TYR A 158 -3.24 -0.71 8.25
N PHE A 159 -3.74 -1.88 7.89
CA PHE A 159 -3.73 -3.08 8.72
C PHE A 159 -2.30 -3.51 9.06
N ALA A 160 -1.40 -3.56 8.07
CA ALA A 160 0.01 -3.86 8.28
C ALA A 160 0.69 -2.88 9.25
N ARG A 161 0.34 -1.59 9.23
CA ARG A 161 0.84 -0.58 10.19
C ARG A 161 0.37 -0.85 11.62
N ASN A 162 -0.85 -1.36 11.80
CA ASN A 162 -1.38 -1.74 13.11
C ASN A 162 -0.82 -3.08 13.60
N HIS A 163 -0.30 -3.89 12.69
CA HIS A 163 0.29 -5.17 13.05
C HIS A 163 1.57 -4.98 13.86
N LYS A 164 1.74 -5.76 14.94
CA LYS A 164 3.01 -5.75 15.70
C LYS A 164 4.12 -6.41 14.89
N PHE A 165 4.82 -5.64 14.07
CA PHE A 165 6.18 -5.99 13.74
C PHE A 165 6.98 -5.84 15.04
N ASN A 166 7.24 -6.92 15.71
CA ASN A 166 8.14 -6.95 16.86
C ASN A 166 9.54 -7.31 16.36
N ASP A 167 10.53 -7.10 17.20
CA ASP A 167 11.91 -7.48 16.90
C ASP A 167 12.12 -9.01 16.83
N GLN A 168 11.02 -9.79 16.80
CA GLN A 168 11.00 -11.25 16.66
C GLN A 168 10.84 -11.72 15.22
N LEU A 169 10.57 -10.80 14.25
CA LEU A 169 10.57 -11.18 12.85
C LEU A 169 11.95 -11.66 12.41
N GLU A 170 12.00 -12.84 11.84
CA GLU A 170 13.25 -13.37 11.25
C GLU A 170 13.44 -12.83 9.83
N VAL A 171 14.70 -12.53 9.48
CA VAL A 171 15.02 -12.09 8.12
C VAL A 171 14.68 -13.22 7.13
N GLY A 172 13.87 -12.89 6.13
CA GLY A 172 13.35 -13.85 5.16
C GLY A 172 11.91 -14.27 5.43
N GLU A 173 11.37 -14.01 6.62
CA GLU A 173 9.98 -14.31 6.96
C GLU A 173 9.02 -13.57 6.03
N VAL A 174 7.98 -14.28 5.57
CA VAL A 174 6.95 -13.76 4.66
C VAL A 174 5.64 -13.57 5.43
N ILE A 175 5.11 -12.35 5.33
CA ILE A 175 3.80 -11.98 5.85
C ILE A 175 2.83 -11.93 4.68
N GLU A 176 1.69 -12.59 4.78
CA GLU A 176 0.66 -12.63 3.74
C GLU A 176 -0.62 -11.96 4.23
N PHE A 177 -1.21 -11.14 3.38
CA PHE A 177 -2.52 -10.54 3.56
C PHE A 177 -3.41 -10.94 2.39
N MET A 178 -4.58 -11.49 2.66
CA MET A 178 -5.54 -11.75 1.60
C MET A 178 -6.28 -10.46 1.23
N THR A 179 -6.24 -10.09 -0.04
CA THR A 179 -6.89 -8.88 -0.56
C THR A 179 -7.87 -9.20 -1.68
N TYR A 180 -8.90 -8.37 -1.82
CA TYR A 180 -9.78 -8.36 -2.97
C TYR A 180 -9.39 -7.22 -3.90
N PHE A 181 -8.93 -7.58 -5.10
CA PHE A 181 -8.46 -6.61 -6.07
C PHE A 181 -8.79 -7.04 -7.51
N SER A 182 -9.32 -6.12 -8.31
CA SER A 182 -9.70 -6.37 -9.72
C SER A 182 -10.65 -7.57 -9.90
N ASP A 183 -11.59 -7.71 -8.97
CA ASP A 183 -12.60 -8.77 -8.91
C ASP A 183 -12.05 -10.17 -8.63
N GLU A 184 -10.86 -10.25 -8.00
CA GLU A 184 -10.19 -11.50 -7.63
C GLU A 184 -9.68 -11.46 -6.18
N ASN A 185 -9.61 -12.65 -5.55
CA ASN A 185 -8.89 -12.84 -4.29
C ASN A 185 -7.40 -12.88 -4.60
N PHE A 186 -6.65 -11.96 -4.01
CA PHE A 186 -5.23 -11.80 -4.30
C PHE A 186 -4.39 -11.80 -3.02
N PRO A 187 -3.46 -12.77 -2.83
CA PRO A 187 -2.55 -12.77 -1.70
C PRO A 187 -1.46 -11.71 -1.88
N LEU A 188 -1.49 -10.70 -1.02
CA LEU A 188 -0.41 -9.70 -0.94
C LEU A 188 0.65 -10.21 0.03
N ARG A 189 1.84 -10.53 -0.47
CA ARG A 189 2.96 -11.07 0.30
C ARG A 189 4.07 -10.06 0.43
N ILE A 190 4.60 -9.90 1.65
CA ILE A 190 5.76 -9.07 1.92
C ILE A 190 6.80 -9.87 2.69
N ARG A 191 8.06 -9.79 2.29
CA ARG A 191 9.19 -10.46 2.93
C ARG A 191 9.99 -9.48 3.76
N TYR A 192 10.23 -9.81 5.03
CA TYR A 192 11.09 -9.02 5.90
C TYR A 192 12.56 -9.18 5.50
N ARG A 193 13.27 -8.05 5.37
CA ARG A 193 14.67 -7.97 4.97
C ARG A 193 15.59 -7.43 6.08
N GLY A 194 15.09 -7.31 7.30
CA GLY A 194 15.84 -6.75 8.41
C GLY A 194 15.57 -5.26 8.63
N THR A 195 16.45 -4.63 9.39
CA THR A 195 16.43 -3.19 9.66
C THR A 195 17.53 -2.47 8.90
N GLU A 196 17.27 -1.23 8.51
CA GLU A 196 18.22 -0.39 7.79
C GLU A 196 18.06 1.07 8.22
N VAL A 197 19.18 1.78 8.40
CA VAL A 197 19.18 3.23 8.61
C VAL A 197 19.29 3.92 7.25
N ILE A 198 18.25 4.65 6.86
CA ILE A 198 18.23 5.37 5.59
C ILE A 198 18.37 6.88 5.80
N LYS A 199 19.07 7.55 4.88
CA LYS A 199 19.15 9.01 4.84
C LYS A 199 17.91 9.56 4.13
N THR A 200 17.25 10.52 4.78
CA THR A 200 16.02 11.18 4.30
C THR A 200 16.10 12.69 4.52
N ASP A 201 15.11 13.44 4.04
CA ASP A 201 14.98 14.88 4.33
C ASP A 201 14.69 15.17 5.82
N PHE A 202 14.26 14.15 6.58
CA PHE A 202 14.03 14.22 8.02
C PHE A 202 15.24 13.78 8.86
N GLY A 203 16.39 13.51 8.23
CA GLY A 203 17.59 12.99 8.88
C GLY A 203 17.82 11.48 8.59
N LYS A 204 18.61 10.85 9.45
CA LYS A 204 18.84 9.40 9.41
C LYS A 204 17.70 8.71 10.15
N ILE A 205 16.95 7.84 9.46
CA ILE A 205 15.78 7.18 10.01
C ILE A 205 16.03 5.68 10.05
N GLU A 206 15.83 5.07 11.22
CA GLU A 206 15.83 3.62 11.37
C GLU A 206 14.51 3.03 10.89
N CYS A 207 14.58 2.08 9.97
CA CYS A 207 13.42 1.49 9.31
C CYS A 207 13.47 -0.03 9.32
N TYR A 208 12.29 -0.67 9.38
CA TYR A 208 12.11 -2.02 8.88
C TYR A 208 12.15 -1.98 7.35
N LYS A 209 12.86 -2.94 6.75
CA LYS A 209 12.92 -3.12 5.30
C LYS A 209 12.11 -4.34 4.90
N PHE A 210 11.22 -4.16 3.93
CA PHE A 210 10.43 -5.23 3.34
C PHE A 210 10.59 -5.25 1.82
N SER A 211 10.42 -6.43 1.22
CA SER A 211 10.29 -6.61 -0.22
C SER A 211 8.96 -7.30 -0.49
N PRO A 212 8.04 -6.73 -1.30
CA PRO A 212 6.92 -7.49 -1.80
C PRO A 212 7.41 -8.73 -2.56
N VAL A 213 6.78 -9.87 -2.32
CA VAL A 213 7.05 -11.09 -3.09
C VAL A 213 6.38 -10.92 -4.44
N THR A 214 7.17 -10.59 -5.45
CA THR A 214 6.70 -10.35 -6.82
C THR A 214 7.11 -11.50 -7.70
N GLU A 215 6.32 -11.78 -8.75
CA GLU A 215 6.75 -12.72 -9.77
C GLU A 215 7.85 -12.13 -10.67
N VAL A 216 8.87 -12.94 -10.87
CA VAL A 216 9.95 -12.63 -11.82
C VAL A 216 9.43 -12.79 -13.25
N GLY A 217 9.60 -11.79 -14.10
CA GLY A 217 9.36 -11.95 -15.54
C GLY A 217 8.99 -10.70 -16.33
N ARG A 218 7.89 -10.01 -16.04
CA ARG A 218 7.40 -8.93 -16.93
C ARG A 218 7.96 -7.55 -16.62
N SER A 219 8.04 -7.20 -15.33
CA SER A 219 8.45 -5.86 -14.90
C SER A 219 9.62 -5.92 -13.93
N PHE A 220 9.79 -7.03 -13.24
CA PHE A 220 10.82 -7.27 -12.24
C PHE A 220 11.76 -8.38 -12.75
N LYS A 221 13.07 -8.17 -12.60
CA LYS A 221 14.10 -9.15 -12.95
C LYS A 221 14.29 -10.17 -11.84
N THR A 222 14.08 -9.71 -10.59
CA THR A 222 14.23 -10.50 -9.39
C THR A 222 13.09 -10.19 -8.41
N GLU A 223 12.87 -11.06 -7.43
CA GLU A 223 11.93 -10.82 -6.32
C GLU A 223 12.33 -9.61 -5.45
N ASP A 224 13.57 -9.13 -5.58
CA ASP A 224 14.15 -8.05 -4.80
C ASP A 224 14.17 -6.70 -5.54
N ASP A 225 13.48 -6.57 -6.66
CA ASP A 225 13.45 -5.32 -7.43
C ASP A 225 12.58 -4.22 -6.78
N MET A 226 11.84 -4.55 -5.71
CA MET A 226 11.07 -3.59 -4.95
C MET A 226 11.39 -3.66 -3.45
N HIS A 227 11.61 -2.50 -2.84
CA HIS A 227 11.84 -2.37 -1.41
C HIS A 227 10.97 -1.29 -0.80
N VAL A 228 10.50 -1.56 0.43
CA VAL A 228 9.74 -0.62 1.25
C VAL A 228 10.45 -0.44 2.58
N TRP A 229 10.68 0.80 3.00
CA TRP A 229 11.22 1.16 4.30
C TRP A 229 10.14 1.81 5.15
N ILE A 230 9.85 1.22 6.29
CA ILE A 230 8.81 1.64 7.24
C ILE A 230 9.49 2.01 8.55
N THR A 231 9.12 3.15 9.16
CA THR A 231 9.71 3.58 10.43
C THR A 231 9.58 2.54 11.54
N ARG A 232 10.60 2.42 12.40
CA ARG A 232 10.59 1.54 13.58
C ARG A 232 9.88 2.13 14.78
N ASP A 233 9.24 3.28 14.64
CA ASP A 233 8.45 3.89 15.70
C ASP A 233 6.99 3.36 15.71
N LYS A 234 6.19 3.90 16.64
CA LYS A 234 4.79 3.51 16.80
C LYS A 234 3.88 3.92 15.62
N ASN A 235 4.29 4.88 14.79
CA ASN A 235 3.51 5.33 13.62
C ASN A 235 3.65 4.40 12.42
N ARG A 236 4.79 3.71 12.27
CA ARG A 236 5.08 2.77 11.17
C ARG A 236 4.73 3.34 9.80
N ILE A 237 5.19 4.55 9.53
CA ILE A 237 4.94 5.20 8.24
C ILE A 237 5.97 4.80 7.20
N PRO A 238 5.58 4.67 5.92
CA PRO A 238 6.55 4.41 4.85
C PRO A 238 7.41 5.66 4.64
N MET A 239 8.71 5.50 4.73
CA MET A 239 9.68 6.56 4.46
C MET A 239 10.11 6.58 3.00
N ARG A 240 10.24 5.38 2.43
CA ARG A 240 10.68 5.20 1.04
C ARG A 240 10.11 3.92 0.47
N VAL A 241 9.78 3.98 -0.81
CA VAL A 241 9.64 2.78 -1.63
C VAL A 241 10.50 2.98 -2.86
N ARG A 242 11.23 1.92 -3.25
CA ARG A 242 12.12 1.92 -4.39
C ARG A 242 11.80 0.74 -5.29
N PHE A 243 11.80 1.03 -6.57
CA PHE A 243 11.69 0.04 -7.65
C PHE A 243 12.95 0.10 -8.49
N ASP A 244 13.67 -1.00 -8.57
CA ASP A 244 14.81 -1.13 -9.45
C ASP A 244 14.35 -1.66 -10.80
N LEU A 245 14.65 -0.92 -11.85
CA LEU A 245 14.27 -1.24 -13.21
C LEU A 245 15.49 -1.71 -14.01
N ALA A 246 15.26 -2.24 -15.22
CA ALA A 246 16.34 -2.56 -16.14
C ALA A 246 17.26 -1.37 -16.43
N VAL A 247 16.70 -0.16 -16.42
CA VAL A 247 17.42 1.11 -16.56
C VAL A 247 16.92 2.06 -15.48
N GLY A 248 17.80 2.41 -14.52
CA GLY A 248 17.51 3.34 -13.44
C GLY A 248 16.60 2.76 -12.35
N SER A 249 16.11 3.63 -11.48
CA SER A 249 15.18 3.29 -10.41
C SER A 249 14.13 4.37 -10.22
N PHE A 250 12.93 3.96 -9.82
CA PHE A 250 11.91 4.85 -9.28
C PHE A 250 11.98 4.84 -7.77
N THR A 251 11.88 6.02 -7.16
CA THR A 251 11.77 6.15 -5.71
C THR A 251 10.55 6.98 -5.36
N CYS A 252 9.84 6.55 -4.34
CA CYS A 252 8.80 7.32 -3.69
C CYS A 252 9.28 7.62 -2.28
N ASN A 253 9.52 8.88 -1.99
CA ASN A 253 10.04 9.32 -0.70
C ASN A 253 8.98 10.12 0.04
N LEU A 254 8.86 9.89 1.35
CA LEU A 254 8.06 10.75 2.21
C LEU A 254 8.66 12.16 2.17
N TYR A 255 7.82 13.13 1.85
CA TYR A 255 8.18 14.54 1.70
C TYR A 255 7.60 15.39 2.83
N GLU A 256 6.36 15.10 3.26
CA GLU A 256 5.65 15.84 4.30
C GLU A 256 4.74 14.89 5.07
N PHE A 257 4.61 15.09 6.37
CA PHE A 257 3.59 14.42 7.17
C PHE A 257 2.96 15.39 8.18
N LYS A 258 1.73 15.11 8.57
CA LYS A 258 1.05 15.78 9.69
C LYS A 258 0.01 14.87 10.33
N GLY A 259 -0.41 15.22 11.55
CA GLY A 259 -1.49 14.50 12.24
C GLY A 259 -1.13 13.08 12.64
N LEU A 260 0.16 12.77 12.81
CA LEU A 260 0.59 11.46 13.31
C LEU A 260 -0.01 11.20 14.70
N LYS A 261 -0.34 9.94 14.99
CA LYS A 261 -0.90 9.55 16.28
C LYS A 261 0.14 9.57 17.40
N HIS A 262 1.37 9.23 17.07
CA HIS A 262 2.48 9.15 18.02
C HIS A 262 3.60 10.11 17.63
N PRO A 263 4.48 10.48 18.59
CA PRO A 263 5.70 11.23 18.25
C PRO A 263 6.52 10.50 17.18
N PHE A 264 7.08 11.26 16.25
CA PHE A 264 8.01 10.76 15.26
C PHE A 264 9.37 10.54 15.92
N SER A 265 9.73 9.31 16.22
CA SER A 265 10.85 8.95 17.10
C SER A 265 11.91 8.05 16.45
N SER A 266 11.81 7.75 15.16
CA SER A 266 12.79 6.91 14.45
C SER A 266 14.06 7.65 14.01
N VAL A 267 14.23 8.94 14.37
CA VAL A 267 15.42 9.72 14.02
C VAL A 267 16.61 9.25 14.85
N GLN A 268 17.70 8.88 14.18
CA GLN A 268 19.00 8.62 14.81
C GLN A 268 19.85 9.90 14.77
N HIS A 269 20.34 10.32 15.92
CA HIS A 269 21.23 11.47 16.10
C HIS A 269 22.70 11.16 15.76
#